data_6a9b3990692edd259e505119c4c270ef
#
_entry.id   6a9b3990692edd259e505119c4c270ef
#
_cell.length_a   1.000
_cell.length_b   1.000
_cell.length_c   1.000
_cell.angle_alpha   90.00
_cell.angle_beta   90.00
_cell.angle_gamma   90.00
#
_symmetry.space_group_name_H-M   'P 1'
#
loop_
_entity.id
_entity.type
_entity.pdbx_description
1 polymer ?
#
loop_
_entity_poly.entity_id
_entity_poly.type
_entity_poly.pdbx_seq_one_letter_code
_entity_poly.pdbx_strand_id
1 'polypeptide(L)'
;MHGKVIKSTGSWYEVRTDDGRIVECKVKGNFRLRGIRSTNPVAVGDGVTIKEQRTEGKEETAAFITEIDERRNYIIRKASNLSKQSHILAANVDMALLVVTIARPETSTTFIDRFLASAEAYRVPVCIAFNKIDDLTDEERELMDYWFALYSNIGYKCYRISALNNEGIDALREELEGRTTLLAGHSGVGKSTLLNLLIPDAKVRTAQISDAHGTGMHTTTFSELFEMPGHAGALIDIPGVKGFGTFNMEPEEVAHYFRDIFAISANCRFNNCTHTHEPGCAVLTALEAHQLAPSRYASYLSMLDDKEEGKYRAAY
;
A
#
# COMPACT_ATOMS: atom_id res chain seq x y z
N MET A 1 -13.13 25.89 7.81
CA MET A 1 -13.75 25.06 6.76
C MET A 1 -13.25 23.63 6.97
N HIS A 2 -14.06 22.64 6.67
CA HIS A 2 -13.67 21.22 6.72
C HIS A 2 -13.57 20.66 5.29
N GLY A 3 -12.74 19.62 5.10
CA GLY A 3 -12.56 18.98 3.80
C GLY A 3 -11.63 17.78 3.86
N LYS A 4 -11.43 17.13 2.70
CA LYS A 4 -10.58 15.96 2.51
C LYS A 4 -9.32 16.32 1.73
N VAL A 5 -8.17 15.84 2.19
CA VAL A 5 -6.90 15.99 1.45
C VAL A 5 -6.93 15.09 0.22
N ILE A 6 -6.84 15.71 -0.96
CA ILE A 6 -6.86 15.01 -2.24
C ILE A 6 -5.50 14.93 -2.92
N LYS A 7 -4.54 15.79 -2.51
CA LYS A 7 -3.18 15.76 -3.05
C LYS A 7 -2.16 16.19 -2.01
N SER A 8 -0.99 15.56 -2.02
CA SER A 8 0.14 15.88 -1.16
C SER A 8 1.44 15.92 -1.94
N THR A 9 2.11 17.08 -1.93
CA THR A 9 3.44 17.26 -2.52
C THR A 9 4.56 17.24 -1.46
N GLY A 10 4.19 16.95 -0.21
CA GLY A 10 5.10 16.99 0.94
C GLY A 10 5.19 18.36 1.60
N SER A 11 5.06 19.45 0.86
CA SER A 11 5.09 20.83 1.40
C SER A 11 3.75 21.55 1.25
N TRP A 12 2.95 21.14 0.27
CA TRP A 12 1.65 21.67 -0.06
C TRP A 12 0.63 20.56 -0.18
N TYR A 13 -0.63 20.90 0.13
CA TYR A 13 -1.77 20.00 0.10
C TYR A 13 -2.90 20.66 -0.66
N GLU A 14 -3.57 19.91 -1.52
CA GLU A 14 -4.87 20.30 -2.05
C GLU A 14 -5.94 19.64 -1.18
N VAL A 15 -6.83 20.46 -0.65
CA VAL A 15 -7.96 20.03 0.16
C VAL A 15 -9.24 20.33 -0.60
N ARG A 16 -10.05 19.30 -0.83
CA ARG A 16 -11.42 19.49 -1.30
C ARG A 16 -12.31 19.72 -0.08
N THR A 17 -12.88 20.91 -0.01
CA THR A 17 -13.81 21.31 1.05
C THR A 17 -15.18 20.67 0.87
N ASP A 18 -15.97 20.59 1.93
CA ASP A 18 -17.30 19.97 1.91
C ASP A 18 -18.28 20.69 0.97
N ASP A 19 -18.01 21.96 0.63
CA ASP A 19 -18.73 22.72 -0.40
C ASP A 19 -18.19 22.52 -1.83
N GLY A 20 -17.22 21.61 -2.02
CA GLY A 20 -16.70 21.19 -3.33
C GLY A 20 -15.55 22.04 -3.87
N ARG A 21 -15.09 23.09 -3.17
CA ARG A 21 -13.95 23.90 -3.61
C ARG A 21 -12.63 23.17 -3.35
N ILE A 22 -11.65 23.40 -4.23
CA ILE A 22 -10.27 22.94 -4.02
C ILE A 22 -9.47 24.12 -3.48
N VAL A 23 -8.82 23.92 -2.33
CA VAL A 23 -8.02 24.95 -1.65
C VAL A 23 -6.61 24.44 -1.44
N GLU A 24 -5.61 25.20 -1.91
CA GLU A 24 -4.20 24.92 -1.61
C GLU A 24 -3.87 25.31 -0.17
N CYS A 25 -3.32 24.37 0.59
CA CYS A 25 -3.05 24.54 2.00
C CYS A 25 -1.60 24.20 2.37
N LYS A 26 -1.11 24.82 3.42
CA LYS A 26 0.11 24.43 4.15
C LYS A 26 -0.24 23.91 5.53
N VAL A 27 0.67 23.15 6.13
CA VAL A 27 0.57 22.76 7.55
C VAL A 27 1.22 23.88 8.39
N LYS A 28 0.56 24.27 9.48
CA LYS A 28 1.10 25.27 10.40
C LYS A 28 2.30 24.68 11.17
N GLY A 29 3.43 25.41 11.26
CA GLY A 29 4.74 24.93 11.70
C GLY A 29 4.86 24.25 13.07
N ASN A 30 3.82 24.32 13.94
CA ASN A 30 3.77 23.66 15.24
C ASN A 30 2.84 22.44 15.27
N PHE A 31 2.46 21.93 14.11
CA PHE A 31 1.52 20.83 14.03
C PHE A 31 2.21 19.50 14.36
N ARG A 32 2.03 19.03 15.60
CA ARG A 32 2.50 17.72 16.07
C ARG A 32 1.30 16.84 16.37
N LEU A 33 1.08 15.80 15.59
CA LEU A 33 0.15 14.75 15.95
C LEU A 33 0.67 14.03 17.21
N ARG A 34 -0.15 13.94 18.26
CA ARG A 34 0.15 13.17 19.46
C ARG A 34 0.39 11.71 19.06
N GLY A 35 1.61 11.21 19.24
CA GLY A 35 1.97 9.79 19.07
C GLY A 35 2.56 9.42 17.72
N ILE A 36 2.53 10.27 16.67
CA ILE A 36 3.11 9.96 15.35
C ILE A 36 4.37 10.81 15.13
N ARG A 37 5.54 10.17 15.13
CA ARG A 37 6.81 10.78 14.71
C ARG A 37 6.94 10.71 13.18
N SER A 38 6.21 11.55 12.47
CA SER A 38 6.29 11.67 11.01
C SER A 38 6.80 13.06 10.64
N THR A 39 7.64 13.13 9.60
CA THR A 39 8.03 14.40 8.96
C THR A 39 6.89 15.05 8.23
N ASN A 40 5.89 14.26 7.81
CA ASN A 40 4.72 14.70 7.07
C ASN A 40 3.47 14.18 7.78
N PRO A 41 2.86 14.99 8.67
CA PRO A 41 1.74 14.53 9.49
C PRO A 41 0.44 14.33 8.72
N VAL A 42 0.28 14.97 7.55
CA VAL A 42 -0.92 14.95 6.72
C VAL A 42 -0.74 14.01 5.54
N ALA A 43 -1.72 13.18 5.26
CA ALA A 43 -1.72 12.23 4.14
C ALA A 43 -2.95 12.44 3.25
N VAL A 44 -2.88 11.96 2.01
CA VAL A 44 -4.04 11.90 1.12
C VAL A 44 -5.11 10.99 1.75
N GLY A 45 -6.35 11.43 1.75
CA GLY A 45 -7.48 10.77 2.39
C GLY A 45 -7.79 11.27 3.81
N ASP A 46 -6.94 12.11 4.42
CA ASP A 46 -7.24 12.73 5.71
C ASP A 46 -8.43 13.70 5.61
N GLY A 47 -9.33 13.63 6.60
CA GLY A 47 -10.24 14.73 6.92
C GLY A 47 -9.47 15.80 7.68
N VAL A 48 -9.67 17.06 7.31
CA VAL A 48 -8.90 18.18 7.88
C VAL A 48 -9.75 19.42 8.06
N THR A 49 -9.44 20.20 9.11
CA THR A 49 -9.94 21.55 9.28
C THR A 49 -8.92 22.55 8.74
N ILE A 50 -9.37 23.46 7.86
CA ILE A 50 -8.54 24.49 7.27
C ILE A 50 -9.01 25.89 7.70
N LYS A 51 -8.05 26.80 7.88
CA LYS A 51 -8.28 28.23 8.17
C LYS A 51 -7.57 29.08 7.14
N GLU A 52 -8.31 29.99 6.52
CA GLU A 52 -7.76 31.04 5.66
C GLU A 52 -7.25 32.19 6.54
N GLN A 53 -6.04 32.64 6.27
CA GLN A 53 -5.45 33.83 6.91
C GLN A 53 -5.07 34.84 5.84
N ARG A 54 -5.59 36.06 5.96
CA ARG A 54 -5.11 37.17 5.15
C ARG A 54 -3.71 37.55 5.62
N THR A 55 -2.76 37.56 4.72
CA THR A 55 -1.43 38.10 5.01
C THR A 55 -1.51 39.62 4.99
N GLU A 56 -1.17 40.28 6.13
CA GLU A 56 -1.13 41.73 6.18
C GLU A 56 -0.21 42.26 5.07
N GLY A 57 -0.75 43.14 4.21
CA GLY A 57 -0.03 43.78 3.11
C GLY A 57 0.07 43.00 1.80
N LYS A 58 -0.59 41.83 1.66
CA LYS A 58 -0.78 41.12 0.39
C LYS A 58 -2.25 40.80 0.16
N GLU A 59 -2.69 40.90 -1.10
CA GLU A 59 -4.05 40.49 -1.51
C GLU A 59 -4.25 38.96 -1.47
N GLU A 60 -3.20 38.18 -1.24
CA GLU A 60 -3.25 36.73 -1.23
C GLU A 60 -3.67 36.18 0.14
N THR A 61 -4.68 35.32 0.12
CA THR A 61 -5.15 34.57 1.27
C THR A 61 -4.40 33.25 1.31
N ALA A 62 -3.65 32.97 2.39
CA ALA A 62 -3.00 31.68 2.59
C ALA A 62 -3.91 30.78 3.44
N ALA A 63 -4.11 29.54 3.02
CA ALA A 63 -4.86 28.57 3.78
C ALA A 63 -3.91 27.60 4.54
N PHE A 64 -4.29 27.27 5.77
CA PHE A 64 -3.52 26.40 6.65
C PHE A 64 -4.38 25.29 7.21
N ILE A 65 -3.86 24.06 7.17
CA ILE A 65 -4.40 22.91 7.90
C ILE A 65 -4.10 23.14 9.38
N THR A 66 -5.16 23.15 10.20
CA THR A 66 -5.07 23.40 11.65
C THR A 66 -5.37 22.18 12.50
N GLU A 67 -6.14 21.22 11.96
CA GLU A 67 -6.55 20.00 12.64
C GLU A 67 -6.63 18.85 11.63
N ILE A 68 -6.35 17.64 12.08
CA ILE A 68 -6.60 16.40 11.34
C ILE A 68 -7.60 15.59 12.15
N ASP A 69 -8.61 15.05 11.47
CA ASP A 69 -9.60 14.19 12.09
C ASP A 69 -8.99 12.86 12.54
N GLU A 70 -9.66 12.16 13.44
CA GLU A 70 -9.28 10.83 13.83
C GLU A 70 -9.31 9.88 12.62
N ARG A 71 -8.19 9.21 12.37
CA ARG A 71 -8.06 8.28 11.25
C ARG A 71 -8.70 6.94 11.60
N ARG A 72 -9.52 6.41 10.70
CA ARG A 72 -10.04 5.04 10.77
C ARG A 72 -8.93 4.01 10.57
N ASN A 73 -8.07 4.25 9.61
CA ASN A 73 -6.89 3.47 9.27
C ASN A 73 -5.90 4.31 8.45
N TYR A 74 -4.72 3.75 8.22
CA TYR A 74 -3.71 4.35 7.34
C TYR A 74 -2.71 3.30 6.88
N ILE A 75 -1.95 3.59 5.82
CA ILE A 75 -0.80 2.79 5.40
C ILE A 75 0.46 3.63 5.53
N ILE A 76 1.51 3.04 6.12
CA ILE A 76 2.82 3.68 6.27
C ILE A 76 3.90 2.95 5.49
N ARG A 77 4.95 3.68 5.18
CA ARG A 77 6.20 3.16 4.64
C ARG A 77 7.35 3.53 5.58
N LYS A 78 8.28 2.60 5.80
CA LYS A 78 9.55 2.88 6.48
C LYS A 78 10.37 3.82 5.60
N ALA A 79 10.92 4.90 6.15
CA ALA A 79 11.85 5.75 5.42
C ALA A 79 13.13 4.96 5.11
N SER A 80 13.62 5.06 3.86
CA SER A 80 14.76 4.28 3.34
C SER A 80 16.12 4.64 3.95
N ASN A 81 16.21 5.72 4.72
CA ASN A 81 17.46 6.17 5.34
C ASN A 81 17.29 6.25 6.85
N LEU A 82 18.10 5.50 7.62
CA LEU A 82 18.54 5.67 9.04
C LEU A 82 17.63 6.46 10.02
N SER A 83 16.56 7.08 9.55
CA SER A 83 15.63 7.82 10.39
C SER A 83 14.56 6.88 10.92
N LYS A 84 14.31 6.93 12.22
CA LYS A 84 13.15 6.30 12.89
C LYS A 84 11.80 6.92 12.45
N GLN A 85 11.74 7.50 11.25
CA GLN A 85 10.60 8.25 10.74
C GLN A 85 9.83 7.39 9.74
N SER A 86 8.52 7.33 9.92
CA SER A 86 7.58 6.71 9.00
C SER A 86 6.90 7.77 8.14
N HIS A 87 6.57 7.43 6.91
CA HIS A 87 5.74 8.25 6.04
C HIS A 87 4.37 7.60 5.90
N ILE A 88 3.33 8.32 6.29
CA ILE A 88 1.96 7.90 6.01
C ILE A 88 1.72 8.13 4.52
N LEU A 89 1.37 7.07 3.82
CA LEU A 89 1.16 7.07 2.37
C LEU A 89 -0.25 7.50 2.01
N ALA A 90 -1.24 6.94 2.71
CA ALA A 90 -2.65 7.26 2.59
C ALA A 90 -3.37 6.98 3.91
N ALA A 91 -4.48 7.67 4.14
CA ALA A 91 -5.33 7.50 5.31
C ALA A 91 -6.80 7.32 4.91
N ASN A 92 -7.59 6.71 5.82
CA ASN A 92 -9.04 6.52 5.68
C ASN A 92 -9.44 5.79 4.39
N VAL A 93 -8.64 4.78 4.01
CA VAL A 93 -8.91 3.94 2.84
C VAL A 93 -9.85 2.79 3.19
N ASP A 94 -10.72 2.42 2.26
CA ASP A 94 -11.62 1.28 2.44
C ASP A 94 -10.93 -0.04 2.11
N MET A 95 -9.97 0.01 1.16
CA MET A 95 -9.16 -1.13 0.76
C MET A 95 -7.89 -0.70 0.03
N ALA A 96 -6.98 -1.64 -0.20
CA ALA A 96 -5.87 -1.49 -1.12
C ALA A 96 -6.01 -2.48 -2.28
N LEU A 97 -5.74 -2.00 -3.49
CA LEU A 97 -5.58 -2.80 -4.70
C LEU A 97 -4.09 -2.97 -4.96
N LEU A 98 -3.59 -4.18 -4.70
CA LEU A 98 -2.21 -4.54 -4.99
C LEU A 98 -2.11 -5.07 -6.42
N VAL A 99 -1.52 -4.30 -7.31
CA VAL A 99 -1.26 -4.72 -8.70
C VAL A 99 0.09 -5.42 -8.77
N VAL A 100 0.07 -6.63 -9.26
CA VAL A 100 1.25 -7.51 -9.41
C VAL A 100 1.34 -8.06 -10.82
N THR A 101 2.55 -8.46 -11.22
CA THR A 101 2.83 -9.13 -12.50
C THR A 101 3.75 -10.31 -12.26
N ILE A 102 3.55 -11.38 -13.01
CA ILE A 102 4.40 -12.58 -12.95
C ILE A 102 5.75 -12.30 -13.62
N ALA A 103 5.70 -11.55 -14.70
CA ALA A 103 6.87 -11.15 -15.50
C ALA A 103 6.74 -9.71 -16.01
N ARG A 104 7.83 -9.14 -16.45
CA ARG A 104 7.92 -7.85 -17.19
C ARG A 104 7.21 -6.64 -16.55
N PRO A 105 7.56 -6.25 -15.31
CA PRO A 105 8.56 -6.81 -14.42
C PRO A 105 8.02 -7.92 -13.53
N GLU A 106 8.89 -8.78 -13.02
CA GLU A 106 8.53 -9.79 -12.02
C GLU A 106 8.20 -9.13 -10.67
N THR A 107 7.12 -9.56 -10.03
CA THR A 107 6.80 -9.24 -8.64
C THR A 107 7.14 -10.44 -7.76
N SER A 108 8.02 -10.30 -6.79
CA SER A 108 8.35 -11.40 -5.88
C SER A 108 7.22 -11.69 -4.89
N THR A 109 7.07 -12.96 -4.49
CA THR A 109 6.13 -13.34 -3.42
C THR A 109 6.46 -12.62 -2.12
N THR A 110 7.74 -12.40 -1.82
CA THR A 110 8.16 -11.63 -0.64
C THR A 110 7.60 -10.21 -0.65
N PHE A 111 7.59 -9.53 -1.80
CA PHE A 111 6.98 -8.19 -1.90
C PHE A 111 5.47 -8.24 -1.65
N ILE A 112 4.77 -9.20 -2.25
CA ILE A 112 3.33 -9.40 -2.05
C ILE A 112 3.04 -9.64 -0.57
N ASP A 113 3.71 -10.59 0.04
CA ASP A 113 3.48 -11.02 1.41
C ASP A 113 3.78 -9.92 2.44
N ARG A 114 4.87 -9.16 2.22
CA ARG A 114 5.21 -8.01 3.07
C ARG A 114 4.18 -6.88 2.96
N PHE A 115 3.64 -6.65 1.77
CA PHE A 115 2.54 -5.71 1.59
C PHE A 115 1.29 -6.17 2.34
N LEU A 116 0.91 -7.44 2.15
CA LEU A 116 -0.27 -8.02 2.79
C LEU A 116 -0.17 -7.96 4.31
N ALA A 117 0.96 -8.38 4.89
CA ALA A 117 1.20 -8.34 6.33
C ALA A 117 1.16 -6.89 6.87
N SER A 118 1.73 -5.93 6.13
CA SER A 118 1.65 -4.52 6.52
C SER A 118 0.21 -3.99 6.47
N ALA A 119 -0.57 -4.35 5.47
CA ALA A 119 -1.97 -3.95 5.35
C ALA A 119 -2.84 -4.55 6.47
N GLU A 120 -2.63 -5.83 6.81
CA GLU A 120 -3.30 -6.48 7.96
C GLU A 120 -3.01 -5.74 9.27
N ALA A 121 -1.75 -5.37 9.52
CA ALA A 121 -1.35 -4.65 10.73
C ALA A 121 -2.06 -3.29 10.87
N TYR A 122 -2.39 -2.65 9.76
CA TYR A 122 -3.10 -1.37 9.74
C TYR A 122 -4.60 -1.50 9.43
N ARG A 123 -5.14 -2.72 9.42
CA ARG A 123 -6.55 -3.04 9.19
C ARG A 123 -7.07 -2.50 7.86
N VAL A 124 -6.26 -2.62 6.82
CA VAL A 124 -6.64 -2.25 5.45
C VAL A 124 -6.88 -3.52 4.65
N PRO A 125 -8.14 -3.81 4.26
CA PRO A 125 -8.45 -4.93 3.38
C PRO A 125 -7.67 -4.83 2.07
N VAL A 126 -7.23 -5.96 1.52
CA VAL A 126 -6.49 -6.00 0.26
C VAL A 126 -7.18 -6.92 -0.73
N CYS A 127 -7.27 -6.47 -2.00
CA CYS A 127 -7.43 -7.35 -3.14
C CYS A 127 -6.17 -7.31 -4.02
N ILE A 128 -5.92 -8.40 -4.74
CA ILE A 128 -4.72 -8.57 -5.59
C ILE A 128 -5.17 -8.64 -7.05
N ALA A 129 -4.60 -7.80 -7.90
CA ALA A 129 -4.80 -7.86 -9.34
C ALA A 129 -3.53 -8.35 -10.04
N PHE A 130 -3.60 -9.56 -10.59
CA PHE A 130 -2.58 -10.13 -11.47
C PHE A 130 -2.76 -9.52 -12.85
N ASN A 131 -1.91 -8.55 -13.17
CA ASN A 131 -1.99 -7.78 -14.42
C ASN A 131 -1.05 -8.35 -15.49
N LYS A 132 -1.29 -7.94 -16.74
CA LYS A 132 -0.57 -8.35 -17.95
C LYS A 132 -0.73 -9.84 -18.28
N ILE A 133 -1.92 -10.39 -18.08
CA ILE A 133 -2.22 -11.78 -18.44
C ILE A 133 -2.13 -12.03 -19.95
N ASP A 134 -2.19 -10.97 -20.74
CA ASP A 134 -2.03 -10.94 -22.20
C ASP A 134 -0.59 -11.21 -22.67
N ASP A 135 0.41 -11.02 -21.78
CA ASP A 135 1.84 -11.08 -22.08
C ASP A 135 2.54 -12.27 -21.38
N LEU A 136 1.82 -13.35 -21.07
CA LEU A 136 2.35 -14.51 -20.35
C LEU A 136 2.63 -15.69 -21.29
N THR A 137 3.80 -16.34 -21.13
CA THR A 137 4.06 -17.67 -21.68
C THR A 137 3.21 -18.72 -20.96
N ASP A 138 3.22 -19.96 -21.44
CA ASP A 138 2.45 -21.04 -20.81
C ASP A 138 2.97 -21.34 -19.38
N GLU A 139 4.29 -21.35 -19.19
CA GLU A 139 4.92 -21.57 -17.88
C GLU A 139 4.63 -20.42 -16.91
N GLU A 140 4.65 -19.17 -17.39
CA GLU A 140 4.30 -17.99 -16.60
C GLU A 140 2.81 -17.99 -16.21
N ARG A 141 1.95 -18.51 -17.08
CA ARG A 141 0.52 -18.69 -16.82
C ARG A 141 0.26 -19.74 -15.73
N GLU A 142 0.96 -20.87 -15.78
CA GLU A 142 0.91 -21.88 -14.71
C GLU A 142 1.36 -21.30 -13.36
N LEU A 143 2.43 -20.52 -13.36
CA LEU A 143 2.91 -19.85 -12.14
C LEU A 143 1.87 -18.83 -11.63
N MET A 144 1.25 -18.06 -12.51
CA MET A 144 0.17 -17.13 -12.15
C MET A 144 -1.01 -17.89 -11.53
N ASP A 145 -1.42 -19.01 -12.13
CA ASP A 145 -2.54 -19.80 -11.62
C ASP A 145 -2.24 -20.39 -10.24
N TYR A 146 -0.99 -20.83 -10.02
CA TYR A 146 -0.53 -21.26 -8.71
C TYR A 146 -0.61 -20.13 -7.66
N TRP A 147 -0.10 -18.92 -7.96
CA TRP A 147 -0.17 -17.80 -7.03
C TRP A 147 -1.59 -17.32 -6.81
N PHE A 148 -2.40 -17.29 -7.86
CA PHE A 148 -3.82 -16.95 -7.77
C PHE A 148 -4.54 -17.89 -6.81
N ALA A 149 -4.33 -19.21 -6.94
CA ALA A 149 -4.91 -20.21 -6.06
C ALA A 149 -4.37 -20.07 -4.62
N LEU A 150 -3.06 -19.87 -4.45
CA LEU A 150 -2.43 -19.66 -3.15
C LEU A 150 -3.08 -18.51 -2.38
N TYR A 151 -3.11 -17.32 -2.96
CA TYR A 151 -3.64 -16.13 -2.27
C TYR A 151 -5.17 -16.18 -2.10
N SER A 152 -5.89 -16.75 -3.06
CA SER A 152 -7.34 -16.96 -2.93
C SER A 152 -7.69 -17.93 -1.79
N ASN A 153 -6.94 -19.03 -1.64
CA ASN A 153 -7.14 -20.00 -0.55
C ASN A 153 -6.81 -19.40 0.84
N ILE A 154 -5.88 -18.45 0.91
CA ILE A 154 -5.60 -17.68 2.13
C ILE A 154 -6.75 -16.71 2.47
N GLY A 155 -7.64 -16.44 1.52
CA GLY A 155 -8.81 -15.58 1.72
C GLY A 155 -8.64 -14.16 1.20
N TYR A 156 -7.70 -13.91 0.30
CA TYR A 156 -7.63 -12.65 -0.44
C TYR A 156 -8.44 -12.72 -1.72
N LYS A 157 -9.18 -11.65 -2.04
CA LYS A 157 -9.81 -11.53 -3.36
C LYS A 157 -8.74 -11.31 -4.42
N CYS A 158 -8.75 -12.14 -5.47
CA CYS A 158 -7.79 -12.10 -6.54
C CYS A 158 -8.48 -11.89 -7.88
N TYR A 159 -7.88 -11.09 -8.76
CA TYR A 159 -8.38 -10.77 -10.09
C TYR A 159 -7.28 -11.03 -11.13
N ARG A 160 -7.65 -11.66 -12.26
CA ARG A 160 -6.80 -11.76 -13.44
C ARG A 160 -7.20 -10.65 -14.39
N ILE A 161 -6.27 -9.79 -14.76
CA ILE A 161 -6.58 -8.63 -15.60
C ILE A 161 -5.52 -8.40 -16.69
N SER A 162 -5.95 -7.82 -17.79
CA SER A 162 -5.10 -7.08 -18.71
C SER A 162 -5.60 -5.64 -18.79
N ALA A 163 -4.88 -4.73 -18.17
CA ALA A 163 -5.18 -3.30 -18.28
C ALA A 163 -4.95 -2.77 -19.71
N LEU A 164 -4.12 -3.45 -20.51
CA LEU A 164 -3.87 -3.10 -21.90
C LEU A 164 -5.06 -3.47 -22.80
N ASN A 165 -5.59 -4.69 -22.63
CA ASN A 165 -6.66 -5.24 -23.46
C ASN A 165 -8.06 -5.07 -22.86
N ASN A 166 -8.18 -4.40 -21.70
CA ASN A 166 -9.44 -4.23 -20.97
C ASN A 166 -10.09 -5.56 -20.58
N GLU A 167 -9.29 -6.58 -20.24
CA GLU A 167 -9.74 -7.90 -19.85
C GLU A 167 -9.82 -8.02 -18.32
N GLY A 168 -10.92 -8.60 -17.77
CA GLY A 168 -11.13 -8.79 -16.35
C GLY A 168 -11.38 -7.48 -15.55
N ILE A 169 -11.55 -6.35 -16.24
CA ILE A 169 -11.67 -5.03 -15.61
C ILE A 169 -13.05 -4.79 -15.01
N ASP A 170 -14.11 -5.35 -15.59
CA ASP A 170 -15.47 -5.10 -15.09
C ASP A 170 -15.67 -5.66 -13.67
N ALA A 171 -15.24 -6.90 -13.42
CA ALA A 171 -15.27 -7.49 -12.08
C ALA A 171 -14.42 -6.71 -11.06
N LEU A 172 -13.27 -6.18 -11.50
CA LEU A 172 -12.45 -5.31 -10.65
C LEU A 172 -13.16 -3.98 -10.39
N ARG A 173 -13.83 -3.39 -11.38
CA ARG A 173 -14.58 -2.13 -11.25
C ARG A 173 -15.71 -2.27 -10.22
N GLU A 174 -16.46 -3.39 -10.26
CA GLU A 174 -17.50 -3.71 -9.26
C GLU A 174 -16.92 -3.81 -7.84
N GLU A 175 -15.74 -4.41 -7.68
CA GLU A 175 -15.07 -4.48 -6.37
C GLU A 175 -14.68 -3.10 -5.82
N LEU A 176 -14.31 -2.17 -6.70
CA LEU A 176 -13.87 -0.82 -6.33
C LEU A 176 -15.02 0.16 -6.10
N GLU A 177 -16.24 -0.20 -6.51
CA GLU A 177 -17.39 0.69 -6.46
C GLU A 177 -17.69 1.18 -5.04
N GLY A 178 -17.91 2.49 -4.91
CA GLY A 178 -18.24 3.14 -3.64
C GLY A 178 -17.09 3.24 -2.64
N ARG A 179 -15.88 2.81 -3.01
CA ARG A 179 -14.72 2.71 -2.10
C ARG A 179 -13.62 3.71 -2.41
N THR A 180 -12.96 4.18 -1.37
CA THR A 180 -11.66 4.86 -1.48
C THR A 180 -10.57 3.79 -1.45
N THR A 181 -9.95 3.54 -2.60
CA THR A 181 -8.99 2.44 -2.78
C THR A 181 -7.58 2.96 -2.99
N LEU A 182 -6.63 2.45 -2.20
CA LEU A 182 -5.21 2.70 -2.41
C LEU A 182 -4.68 1.82 -3.54
N LEU A 183 -4.14 2.43 -4.59
CA LEU A 183 -3.48 1.71 -5.69
C LEU A 183 -2.01 1.45 -5.34
N ALA A 184 -1.65 0.20 -5.17
CA ALA A 184 -0.32 -0.24 -4.76
C ALA A 184 0.30 -1.19 -5.78
N GLY A 185 1.62 -1.35 -5.71
CA GLY A 185 2.44 -2.19 -6.60
C GLY A 185 3.71 -1.47 -7.00
N HIS A 186 4.73 -2.20 -7.42
CA HIS A 186 6.00 -1.58 -7.82
C HIS A 186 5.94 -0.92 -9.21
N SER A 187 7.04 -0.30 -9.64
CA SER A 187 7.11 0.37 -10.94
C SER A 187 6.97 -0.63 -12.07
N GLY A 188 6.25 -0.27 -13.13
CA GLY A 188 6.11 -1.08 -14.35
C GLY A 188 5.02 -2.14 -14.34
N VAL A 189 4.33 -2.41 -13.21
CA VAL A 189 3.23 -3.41 -13.14
C VAL A 189 1.94 -2.97 -13.85
N GLY A 190 1.87 -1.72 -14.33
CA GLY A 190 0.72 -1.22 -15.09
C GLY A 190 -0.28 -0.39 -14.28
N LYS A 191 0.07 0.12 -13.10
CA LYS A 191 -0.81 0.97 -12.27
C LYS A 191 -1.37 2.17 -13.03
N SER A 192 -0.52 2.94 -13.69
CA SER A 192 -0.95 4.14 -14.43
C SER A 192 -1.85 3.80 -15.62
N THR A 193 -1.61 2.66 -16.28
CA THR A 193 -2.48 2.16 -17.36
C THR A 193 -3.86 1.80 -16.80
N LEU A 194 -3.88 1.04 -15.70
CA LEU A 194 -5.11 0.66 -15.02
C LEU A 194 -5.87 1.89 -14.50
N LEU A 195 -5.18 2.86 -13.92
CA LEU A 195 -5.80 4.08 -13.42
C LEU A 195 -6.44 4.87 -14.55
N ASN A 196 -5.76 5.08 -15.68
CA ASN A 196 -6.32 5.77 -16.84
C ASN A 196 -7.49 5.01 -17.49
N LEU A 197 -7.50 3.67 -17.41
CA LEU A 197 -8.61 2.85 -17.87
C LEU A 197 -9.84 2.98 -16.97
N LEU A 198 -9.64 3.02 -15.66
CA LEU A 198 -10.72 3.18 -14.69
C LEU A 198 -11.22 4.63 -14.61
N ILE A 199 -10.32 5.61 -14.80
CA ILE A 199 -10.57 7.05 -14.69
C ILE A 199 -9.94 7.76 -15.90
N PRO A 200 -10.62 7.81 -17.07
CA PRO A 200 -10.05 8.37 -18.29
C PRO A 200 -9.61 9.83 -18.18
N ASP A 201 -10.27 10.59 -17.32
CA ASP A 201 -9.97 12.01 -17.10
C ASP A 201 -8.74 12.26 -16.21
N ALA A 202 -8.21 11.23 -15.54
CA ALA A 202 -7.02 11.34 -14.69
C ALA A 202 -5.76 11.72 -15.49
N LYS A 203 -5.65 11.26 -16.75
CA LYS A 203 -4.55 11.57 -17.71
C LYS A 203 -3.15 11.41 -17.10
N VAL A 204 -2.99 10.42 -16.24
CA VAL A 204 -1.71 10.11 -15.61
C VAL A 204 -0.72 9.63 -16.68
N ARG A 205 0.51 10.15 -16.64
CA ARG A 205 1.54 9.73 -17.58
C ARG A 205 1.90 8.26 -17.40
N THR A 206 1.78 7.47 -18.46
CA THR A 206 2.26 6.09 -18.52
C THR A 206 3.72 6.11 -18.97
N ALA A 207 4.62 5.49 -18.19
CA ALA A 207 5.98 5.26 -18.69
C ALA A 207 5.95 4.09 -19.68
N GLN A 208 6.38 4.32 -20.93
CA GLN A 208 6.83 3.23 -21.77
C GLN A 208 8.08 2.64 -21.14
N ILE A 209 8.16 1.31 -21.08
CA ILE A 209 9.37 0.60 -20.64
C ILE A 209 10.43 0.93 -21.71
N SER A 210 11.37 1.83 -21.38
CA SER A 210 12.54 2.02 -22.24
C SER A 210 13.49 0.85 -21.97
N ASP A 211 13.79 0.08 -23.00
CA ASP A 211 14.70 -1.06 -22.99
C ASP A 211 16.17 -0.72 -22.65
N ALA A 212 16.45 0.54 -22.34
CA ALA A 212 17.79 1.03 -21.99
C ALA A 212 17.84 1.39 -20.50
N HIS A 213 18.40 0.52 -19.69
CA HIS A 213 18.73 0.66 -18.26
C HIS A 213 17.53 0.46 -17.30
N GLY A 214 17.50 -0.70 -16.64
CA GLY A 214 16.52 -1.22 -15.68
C GLY A 214 16.21 -0.39 -14.41
N THR A 215 16.18 0.92 -14.53
CA THR A 215 15.70 1.85 -13.50
C THR A 215 14.61 2.71 -14.12
N GLY A 216 13.35 2.26 -13.99
CA GLY A 216 12.19 3.04 -14.41
C GLY A 216 12.19 4.42 -13.76
N MET A 217 12.16 5.46 -14.56
CA MET A 217 11.93 6.84 -14.10
C MET A 217 10.55 6.88 -13.45
N HIS A 218 10.48 7.31 -12.18
CA HIS A 218 9.23 7.45 -11.45
C HIS A 218 8.30 8.42 -12.18
N THR A 219 7.16 7.93 -12.65
CA THR A 219 6.15 8.74 -13.35
C THR A 219 5.27 9.54 -12.38
N THR A 220 5.04 9.03 -11.17
CA THR A 220 4.25 9.69 -10.12
C THR A 220 5.18 10.32 -9.09
N THR A 221 5.11 11.65 -8.94
CA THR A 221 5.97 12.40 -8.00
C THR A 221 5.25 12.67 -6.67
N PHE A 222 3.91 12.68 -6.67
CA PHE A 222 3.06 13.08 -5.56
C PHE A 222 1.95 12.05 -5.33
N SER A 223 1.47 11.96 -4.08
CA SER A 223 0.26 11.19 -3.77
C SER A 223 -0.97 12.00 -4.14
N GLU A 224 -1.91 11.39 -4.86
CA GLU A 224 -3.11 12.06 -5.36
C GLU A 224 -4.32 11.12 -5.36
N LEU A 225 -5.49 11.68 -5.05
CA LEU A 225 -6.78 11.00 -5.05
C LEU A 225 -7.54 11.39 -6.32
N PHE A 226 -7.93 10.38 -7.08
CA PHE A 226 -8.72 10.51 -8.30
C PHE A 226 -10.12 9.94 -8.07
N GLU A 227 -11.16 10.71 -8.36
CA GLU A 227 -12.54 10.22 -8.28
C GLU A 227 -12.89 9.38 -9.50
N MET A 228 -13.54 8.25 -9.25
CA MET A 228 -14.07 7.42 -10.33
C MET A 228 -15.29 8.10 -10.98
N PRO A 229 -15.53 7.86 -12.29
CA PRO A 229 -16.69 8.42 -12.99
C PRO A 229 -18.00 8.14 -12.26
N GLY A 230 -18.91 9.13 -12.24
CA GLY A 230 -20.19 8.99 -11.58
C GLY A 230 -20.14 8.96 -10.06
N HIS A 231 -19.03 9.40 -9.44
CA HIS A 231 -18.78 9.30 -8.00
C HIS A 231 -18.82 7.87 -7.47
N ALA A 232 -18.49 6.89 -8.32
CA ALA A 232 -18.49 5.46 -7.99
C ALA A 232 -17.31 5.03 -7.10
N GLY A 233 -16.68 5.95 -6.37
CA GLY A 233 -15.53 5.71 -5.51
C GLY A 233 -14.32 6.57 -5.89
N ALA A 234 -13.15 6.26 -5.31
CA ALA A 234 -11.92 6.99 -5.58
C ALA A 234 -10.69 6.07 -5.53
N LEU A 235 -9.68 6.38 -6.35
CA LEU A 235 -8.36 5.76 -6.31
C LEU A 235 -7.33 6.74 -5.75
N ILE A 236 -6.50 6.28 -4.81
CA ILE A 236 -5.33 7.03 -4.35
C ILE A 236 -4.10 6.41 -5.02
N ASP A 237 -3.45 7.17 -5.91
CA ASP A 237 -2.15 6.78 -6.46
C ASP A 237 -1.02 7.36 -5.61
N ILE A 238 -0.06 6.52 -5.30
CA ILE A 238 1.13 6.90 -4.54
C ILE A 238 2.39 6.62 -5.35
N PRO A 239 3.45 7.45 -5.20
CA PRO A 239 4.73 7.21 -5.86
C PRO A 239 5.21 5.80 -5.59
N GLY A 240 5.77 5.13 -6.61
CA GLY A 240 6.16 3.71 -6.58
C GLY A 240 6.79 3.28 -5.27
N VAL A 241 6.10 2.40 -4.55
CA VAL A 241 6.48 2.00 -3.20
C VAL A 241 7.47 0.85 -3.29
N LYS A 242 8.72 1.12 -2.94
CA LYS A 242 9.72 0.09 -2.67
C LYS A 242 9.83 -0.10 -1.17
N GLY A 243 9.68 -1.35 -0.70
CA GLY A 243 9.94 -1.73 0.68
C GLY A 243 8.78 -1.49 1.66
N PHE A 244 7.94 -2.49 1.75
CA PHE A 244 7.11 -2.73 2.93
C PHE A 244 7.91 -3.60 3.91
N GLY A 245 7.92 -3.22 5.19
CA GLY A 245 8.63 -3.95 6.23
C GLY A 245 7.93 -3.83 7.56
N THR A 246 8.42 -4.55 8.54
CA THR A 246 7.94 -4.46 9.92
C THR A 246 8.24 -3.08 10.49
N PHE A 247 7.22 -2.27 10.67
CA PHE A 247 7.32 -1.02 11.42
C PHE A 247 6.51 -1.15 12.71
N ASN A 248 7.17 -0.98 13.85
CA ASN A 248 6.58 -1.11 15.19
C ASN A 248 5.85 -2.43 15.46
N MET A 249 6.25 -3.54 14.82
CA MET A 249 5.73 -4.88 15.11
C MET A 249 6.70 -5.60 16.03
N GLU A 250 6.26 -6.22 17.12
CA GLU A 250 7.13 -7.12 17.87
C GLU A 250 7.30 -8.45 17.13
N PRO A 251 8.43 -9.20 17.27
CA PRO A 251 8.66 -10.45 16.55
C PRO A 251 7.50 -11.43 16.68
N GLU A 252 6.92 -11.53 17.87
CA GLU A 252 5.80 -12.40 18.20
C GLU A 252 4.50 -11.99 17.49
N GLU A 253 4.38 -10.72 17.09
CA GLU A 253 3.20 -10.20 16.39
C GLU A 253 3.24 -10.44 14.88
N VAL A 254 4.43 -10.64 14.29
CA VAL A 254 4.57 -10.76 12.83
C VAL A 254 3.72 -11.91 12.28
N ALA A 255 3.65 -13.04 12.99
CA ALA A 255 2.83 -14.18 12.60
C ALA A 255 1.34 -13.85 12.55
N HIS A 256 0.86 -12.92 13.37
CA HIS A 256 -0.56 -12.52 13.41
C HIS A 256 -1.01 -11.84 12.11
N TYR A 257 -0.09 -11.28 11.33
CA TYR A 257 -0.36 -10.58 10.08
C TYR A 257 -0.22 -11.48 8.84
N PHE A 258 0.11 -12.76 9.04
CA PHE A 258 0.07 -13.80 8.01
C PHE A 258 -1.12 -14.70 8.29
N ARG A 259 -2.25 -14.49 7.60
CA ARG A 259 -3.54 -15.17 7.87
C ARG A 259 -3.45 -16.68 7.97
N ASP A 260 -2.71 -17.30 7.05
CA ASP A 260 -2.43 -18.74 7.00
C ASP A 260 -1.59 -19.20 8.19
N ILE A 261 -0.47 -18.54 8.47
CA ILE A 261 0.42 -18.83 9.61
C ILE A 261 -0.35 -18.62 10.91
N PHE A 262 -1.09 -17.52 11.03
CA PHE A 262 -1.88 -17.22 12.23
C PHE A 262 -2.93 -18.29 12.50
N ALA A 263 -3.67 -18.74 11.48
CA ALA A 263 -4.66 -19.80 11.63
C ALA A 263 -4.02 -21.13 12.11
N ILE A 264 -2.85 -21.49 11.58
CA ILE A 264 -2.12 -22.69 11.96
C ILE A 264 -1.53 -22.55 13.38
N SER A 265 -1.08 -21.35 13.75
CA SER A 265 -0.39 -21.07 15.02
C SER A 265 -1.22 -21.36 16.27
N ALA A 266 -2.56 -21.33 16.13
CA ALA A 266 -3.49 -21.70 17.20
C ALA A 266 -3.25 -23.13 17.75
N ASN A 267 -2.61 -24.01 16.99
CA ASN A 267 -2.28 -25.37 17.38
C ASN A 267 -0.83 -25.52 17.90
N CYS A 268 -0.07 -24.44 18.03
CA CYS A 268 1.27 -24.48 18.60
C CYS A 268 1.23 -24.82 20.10
N ARG A 269 2.25 -25.54 20.56
CA ARG A 269 2.40 -25.89 21.98
C ARG A 269 2.58 -24.66 22.88
N PHE A 270 3.22 -23.60 22.36
CA PHE A 270 3.54 -22.38 23.12
C PHE A 270 2.82 -21.17 22.54
N ASN A 271 2.22 -20.34 23.39
CA ASN A 271 1.47 -19.14 22.96
C ASN A 271 2.38 -18.04 22.38
N ASN A 272 3.67 -18.03 22.73
CA ASN A 272 4.68 -17.10 22.22
C ASN A 272 5.63 -17.72 21.21
N CYS A 273 5.14 -18.74 20.47
CA CYS A 273 5.92 -19.43 19.45
C CYS A 273 6.30 -18.46 18.33
N THR A 274 7.59 -18.40 18.00
CA THR A 274 8.10 -17.60 16.86
C THR A 274 8.18 -18.42 15.58
N HIS A 275 7.77 -19.70 15.63
CA HIS A 275 7.70 -20.61 14.48
C HIS A 275 9.05 -20.82 13.77
N THR A 276 10.17 -20.69 14.49
CA THR A 276 11.52 -20.81 13.92
C THR A 276 12.20 -22.12 14.34
N HIS A 277 12.09 -22.51 15.62
CA HIS A 277 12.81 -23.68 16.16
C HIS A 277 12.11 -24.36 17.35
N GLU A 278 10.92 -23.90 17.73
CA GLU A 278 10.25 -24.37 18.93
C GLU A 278 9.71 -25.80 18.78
N PRO A 279 9.94 -26.68 19.75
CA PRO A 279 9.42 -28.05 19.71
C PRO A 279 7.88 -28.05 19.81
N GLY A 280 7.24 -28.80 18.91
CA GLY A 280 5.77 -28.85 18.83
C GLY A 280 5.15 -27.62 18.17
N CYS A 281 5.90 -26.96 17.29
CA CYS A 281 5.42 -25.88 16.46
C CYS A 281 4.52 -26.43 15.34
N ALA A 282 3.23 -26.05 15.35
CA ALA A 282 2.28 -26.48 14.33
C ALA A 282 2.60 -25.89 12.94
N VAL A 283 3.19 -24.70 12.89
CA VAL A 283 3.57 -24.05 11.62
C VAL A 283 4.71 -24.81 10.93
N LEU A 284 5.74 -25.24 11.68
CA LEU A 284 6.81 -26.06 11.13
C LEU A 284 6.30 -27.44 10.67
N THR A 285 5.42 -28.06 11.44
CA THR A 285 4.76 -29.32 11.03
C THR A 285 3.94 -29.15 9.77
N ALA A 286 3.17 -28.05 9.64
CA ALA A 286 2.39 -27.75 8.43
C ALA A 286 3.28 -27.49 7.21
N LEU A 287 4.43 -26.84 7.41
CA LEU A 287 5.43 -26.63 6.35
C LEU A 287 6.00 -27.96 5.84
N GLU A 288 6.40 -28.86 6.76
CA GLU A 288 6.90 -30.20 6.43
C GLU A 288 5.83 -31.06 5.71
N ALA A 289 4.56 -30.90 6.10
CA ALA A 289 3.42 -31.58 5.49
C ALA A 289 2.91 -30.92 4.19
N HIS A 290 3.58 -29.88 3.67
CA HIS A 290 3.18 -29.11 2.49
C HIS A 290 1.78 -28.47 2.59
N GLN A 291 1.30 -28.21 3.81
CA GLN A 291 0.04 -27.49 4.10
C GLN A 291 0.23 -25.97 4.18
N LEU A 292 1.47 -25.52 4.34
CA LEU A 292 1.89 -24.12 4.26
C LEU A 292 2.87 -23.96 3.09
N ALA A 293 2.63 -22.96 2.24
CA ALA A 293 3.52 -22.71 1.11
C ALA A 293 4.91 -22.25 1.58
N PRO A 294 6.01 -22.85 1.09
CA PRO A 294 7.37 -22.47 1.47
C PRO A 294 7.68 -20.98 1.21
N SER A 295 7.13 -20.40 0.14
CA SER A 295 7.28 -18.96 -0.17
C SER A 295 6.70 -18.06 0.92
N ARG A 296 5.54 -18.43 1.48
CA ARG A 296 4.90 -17.70 2.58
C ARG A 296 5.75 -17.75 3.85
N TYR A 297 6.27 -18.94 4.18
CA TYR A 297 7.14 -19.09 5.33
C TYR A 297 8.47 -18.35 5.16
N ALA A 298 9.06 -18.38 3.97
CA ALA A 298 10.27 -17.61 3.65
C ALA A 298 10.03 -16.09 3.78
N SER A 299 8.89 -15.61 3.31
CA SER A 299 8.49 -14.19 3.46
C SER A 299 8.33 -13.81 4.94
N TYR A 300 7.71 -14.67 5.74
CA TYR A 300 7.57 -14.51 7.19
C TYR A 300 8.94 -14.38 7.87
N LEU A 301 9.87 -15.32 7.61
CA LEU A 301 11.22 -15.26 8.16
C LEU A 301 11.94 -13.97 7.75
N SER A 302 11.82 -13.54 6.48
CA SER A 302 12.45 -12.32 6.01
C SER A 302 11.93 -11.06 6.74
N MET A 303 10.70 -11.08 7.26
CA MET A 303 10.17 -10.00 8.08
C MET A 303 10.67 -10.05 9.53
N LEU A 304 10.95 -11.25 10.07
CA LEU A 304 11.61 -11.37 11.38
C LEU A 304 13.04 -10.84 11.33
N ASP A 305 13.81 -11.17 10.28
CA ASP A 305 15.20 -10.74 10.09
C ASP A 305 15.35 -9.23 10.01
N ASP A 306 14.37 -8.49 9.44
CA ASP A 306 14.39 -7.02 9.39
C ASP A 306 14.60 -6.36 10.77
N LYS A 307 14.24 -7.05 11.86
CA LYS A 307 14.39 -6.54 13.22
C LYS A 307 15.74 -6.83 13.84
N GLU A 308 16.35 -7.96 13.46
CA GLU A 308 17.68 -8.31 13.94
C GLU A 308 18.74 -7.38 13.36
N GLU A 309 18.66 -7.01 12.08
CA GLU A 309 19.56 -6.02 11.47
C GLU A 309 19.48 -4.65 12.15
N GLY A 310 18.33 -4.26 12.70
CA GLY A 310 18.16 -3.02 13.47
C GLY A 310 18.89 -3.03 14.82
N LYS A 311 19.19 -4.19 15.39
CA LYS A 311 19.93 -4.35 16.66
C LYS A 311 21.44 -4.42 16.49
N TYR A 312 21.95 -4.76 15.29
CA TYR A 312 23.38 -5.06 15.06
C TYR A 312 24.12 -4.06 14.16
N ARG A 313 23.49 -2.99 13.68
CA ARG A 313 24.27 -1.87 13.11
C ARG A 313 24.86 -1.01 14.23
N ALA A 314 25.90 -1.57 14.89
CA ALA A 314 26.83 -0.79 15.68
C ALA A 314 27.49 0.25 14.76
N ALA A 315 27.65 1.45 15.30
CA ALA A 315 28.34 2.57 14.67
C ALA A 315 29.72 2.15 14.15
N TYR A 316 29.97 2.39 12.88
CA TYR A 316 31.28 2.64 12.35
C TYR A 316 31.38 4.10 11.96
#